data_118b54e71265e110906c842dfc8d3327
#
_entry.id   118b54e71265e110906c842dfc8d3327
#
_cell.length_a   1.000
_cell.length_b   1.000
_cell.length_c   1.000
_cell.angle_alpha   90.00
_cell.angle_beta   90.00
_cell.angle_gamma   90.00
#
_symmetry.space_group_name_H-M   'P 1'
#
loop_
_entity.id
_entity.type
_entity.pdbx_description
1 polymer ?
#
loop_
_entity_poly.entity_id
_entity_poly.type
_entity_poly.pdbx_seq_one_letter_code
_entity_poly.pdbx_strand_id
1 'polypeptide(L)'
;MPKLPKTEVLALFDVDGTLTPSRQPIGSHIQEFIENKLMPSVSVGLVSGSDLKKVAEQMRGTPDEVVRRFDFVFSENGLVAHKRGRFFSKESIANHLGEDKCQEVINFCLKYMSELTLPVKRGTFVEFRDGLINVCPVGRSCTLEQRREFAEIDAKEGIRAKFREALMKRFPDSGLSFAIGGQISIDIFPAGWDKRFCLRHLEDEGFKEIHFFGDRTAEGGNDYELYSDERTIGHSVTSPEDTVAQLQKIFDL
;
A
#
# COMPACT_ATOMS: atom_id res chain seq x y z
N MET A 1 1.63 -18.62 28.61
CA MET A 1 0.24 -18.92 28.15
C MET A 1 0.32 -20.00 27.11
N PRO A 2 -0.67 -20.90 26.94
CA PRO A 2 -0.64 -21.87 25.84
C PRO A 2 -0.62 -21.12 24.52
N LYS A 3 0.18 -21.59 23.53
CA LYS A 3 0.19 -21.02 22.18
C LYS A 3 -1.19 -21.19 21.54
N LEU A 4 -1.69 -20.15 20.88
CA LEU A 4 -2.93 -20.20 20.09
C LEU A 4 -2.77 -21.13 18.89
N PRO A 5 -3.82 -21.82 18.44
CA PRO A 5 -3.79 -22.58 17.19
C PRO A 5 -3.41 -21.70 16.00
N LYS A 6 -2.73 -22.30 15.01
CA LYS A 6 -2.36 -21.63 13.75
C LYS A 6 -3.53 -20.83 13.12
N THR A 7 -4.74 -21.36 13.19
CA THR A 7 -5.95 -20.77 12.63
C THR A 7 -6.47 -19.55 13.40
N GLU A 8 -5.91 -19.26 14.56
CA GLU A 8 -6.33 -18.14 15.41
C GLU A 8 -5.32 -16.98 15.41
N VAL A 9 -4.15 -17.17 14.79
CA VAL A 9 -3.09 -16.15 14.73
C VAL A 9 -2.69 -15.90 13.28
N LEU A 10 -2.68 -14.64 12.87
CA LEU A 10 -2.20 -14.19 11.57
C LEU A 10 -0.95 -13.32 11.73
N ALA A 11 0.12 -13.67 11.02
CA ALA A 11 1.25 -12.80 10.76
C ALA A 11 1.03 -12.13 9.38
N LEU A 12 0.75 -10.84 9.38
CA LEU A 12 0.47 -10.01 8.20
C LEU A 12 1.66 -9.09 7.95
N PHE A 13 2.19 -9.09 6.72
CA PHE A 13 3.42 -8.39 6.37
C PHE A 13 3.18 -7.36 5.28
N ASP A 14 3.74 -6.15 5.48
CA ASP A 14 4.17 -5.36 4.34
C ASP A 14 5.29 -6.09 3.57
N VAL A 15 5.52 -5.69 2.32
CA VAL A 15 6.49 -6.36 1.44
C VAL A 15 7.79 -5.58 1.35
N ASP A 16 7.73 -4.33 0.85
CA ASP A 16 8.88 -3.47 0.59
C ASP A 16 9.54 -2.97 1.89
N GLY A 17 10.79 -3.32 2.17
CA GLY A 17 11.49 -2.92 3.40
C GLY A 17 11.20 -3.83 4.60
N THR A 18 10.21 -4.71 4.50
CA THR A 18 9.75 -5.60 5.57
C THR A 18 10.14 -7.06 5.32
N LEU A 19 9.71 -7.67 4.22
CA LEU A 19 10.12 -9.02 3.79
C LEU A 19 11.18 -9.00 2.71
N THR A 20 11.28 -7.90 1.99
CA THR A 20 12.25 -7.71 0.92
C THR A 20 13.04 -6.43 1.16
N PRO A 21 14.30 -6.33 0.72
CA PRO A 21 14.92 -5.03 0.56
C PRO A 21 14.07 -4.17 -0.40
N SER A 22 13.99 -2.86 -0.18
CA SER A 22 13.12 -1.98 -0.95
C SER A 22 13.30 -2.18 -2.46
N ARG A 23 12.21 -2.52 -3.16
CA ARG A 23 12.13 -2.78 -4.61
C ARG A 23 13.02 -3.92 -5.12
N GLN A 24 13.43 -4.83 -4.26
CA GLN A 24 14.24 -5.99 -4.61
C GLN A 24 13.49 -7.29 -4.30
N PRO A 25 13.90 -8.42 -4.88
CA PRO A 25 13.35 -9.72 -4.53
C PRO A 25 13.71 -10.15 -3.10
N ILE A 26 12.85 -10.96 -2.51
CA ILE A 26 13.09 -11.56 -1.20
C ILE A 26 14.40 -12.38 -1.17
N GLY A 27 15.15 -12.27 -0.08
CA GLY A 27 16.33 -13.11 0.15
C GLY A 27 15.94 -14.58 0.34
N SER A 28 16.73 -15.51 -0.20
CA SER A 28 16.43 -16.95 -0.09
C SER A 28 16.31 -17.41 1.37
N HIS A 29 17.18 -16.93 2.25
CA HIS A 29 17.16 -17.26 3.67
C HIS A 29 15.90 -16.75 4.40
N ILE A 30 15.38 -15.57 4.02
CA ILE A 30 14.11 -15.03 4.55
C ILE A 30 12.94 -15.90 4.07
N GLN A 31 12.92 -16.21 2.76
CA GLN A 31 11.89 -17.07 2.18
C GLN A 31 11.87 -18.44 2.84
N GLU A 32 13.02 -19.10 2.99
CA GLU A 32 13.14 -20.39 3.64
C GLU A 32 12.67 -20.36 5.11
N PHE A 33 13.00 -19.29 5.84
CA PHE A 33 12.50 -19.12 7.20
C PHE A 33 10.98 -19.00 7.24
N ILE A 34 10.38 -18.17 6.37
CA ILE A 34 8.93 -18.00 6.29
C ILE A 34 8.26 -19.34 5.98
N GLU A 35 8.72 -20.05 4.93
CA GLU A 35 8.08 -21.28 4.46
C GLU A 35 8.27 -22.46 5.45
N ASN A 36 9.46 -22.61 6.03
CA ASN A 36 9.80 -23.80 6.81
C ASN A 36 9.63 -23.62 8.34
N LYS A 37 9.57 -22.39 8.83
CA LYS A 37 9.46 -22.11 10.27
C LYS A 37 8.18 -21.39 10.64
N LEU A 38 7.84 -20.30 9.93
CA LEU A 38 6.69 -19.47 10.30
C LEU A 38 5.36 -20.08 9.85
N MET A 39 5.22 -20.43 8.56
CA MET A 39 3.97 -20.98 8.01
C MET A 39 3.43 -22.24 8.67
N PRO A 40 4.27 -23.16 9.22
CA PRO A 40 3.77 -24.26 10.03
C PRO A 40 3.13 -23.84 11.35
N SER A 41 3.50 -22.69 11.88
CA SER A 41 3.14 -22.22 13.24
C SER A 41 1.97 -21.26 13.27
N VAL A 42 1.85 -20.36 12.27
CA VAL A 42 0.80 -19.32 12.17
C VAL A 42 0.30 -19.19 10.74
N SER A 43 -0.89 -18.59 10.56
CA SER A 43 -1.33 -18.15 9.23
C SER A 43 -0.50 -16.96 8.76
N VAL A 44 -0.20 -16.90 7.46
CA VAL A 44 0.67 -15.86 6.89
C VAL A 44 -0.02 -15.12 5.77
N GLY A 45 -0.01 -13.78 5.85
CA GLY A 45 -0.58 -12.91 4.84
C GLY A 45 0.38 -11.81 4.39
N LEU A 46 0.17 -11.34 3.17
CA LEU A 46 0.86 -10.19 2.59
C LEU A 46 -0.13 -9.04 2.38
N VAL A 47 0.30 -7.80 2.66
CA VAL A 47 -0.43 -6.58 2.31
C VAL A 47 0.53 -5.58 1.67
N SER A 48 0.23 -5.14 0.47
CA SER A 48 1.08 -4.21 -0.27
C SER A 48 0.25 -3.15 -0.99
N GLY A 49 0.77 -1.92 -1.08
CA GLY A 49 0.23 -0.89 -1.96
C GLY A 49 0.48 -1.14 -3.45
N SER A 50 1.29 -2.14 -3.80
CA SER A 50 1.59 -2.54 -5.17
C SER A 50 0.54 -3.51 -5.72
N ASP A 51 0.45 -3.61 -7.05
CA ASP A 51 -0.32 -4.64 -7.73
C ASP A 51 0.25 -6.05 -7.48
N LEU A 52 -0.57 -7.06 -7.72
CA LEU A 52 -0.21 -8.46 -7.48
C LEU A 52 1.00 -8.92 -8.31
N LYS A 53 1.18 -8.41 -9.53
CA LYS A 53 2.30 -8.78 -10.39
C LYS A 53 3.62 -8.34 -9.76
N LYS A 54 3.68 -7.11 -9.26
CA LYS A 54 4.87 -6.59 -8.59
C LYS A 54 5.14 -7.32 -7.26
N VAL A 55 4.11 -7.61 -6.47
CA VAL A 55 4.25 -8.43 -5.27
C VAL A 55 4.83 -9.80 -5.62
N ALA A 56 4.34 -10.43 -6.70
CA ALA A 56 4.83 -11.73 -7.15
C ALA A 56 6.29 -11.70 -7.59
N GLU A 57 6.70 -10.68 -8.35
CA GLU A 57 8.10 -10.48 -8.74
C GLU A 57 9.01 -10.36 -7.50
N GLN A 58 8.60 -9.63 -6.48
CA GLN A 58 9.36 -9.48 -5.24
C GLN A 58 9.40 -10.77 -4.41
N MET A 59 8.33 -11.56 -4.42
CA MET A 59 8.25 -12.86 -3.76
C MET A 59 8.84 -14.02 -4.57
N ARG A 60 9.58 -13.73 -5.66
CA ARG A 60 10.22 -14.72 -6.56
C ARG A 60 9.24 -15.77 -7.08
N GLY A 61 8.09 -15.34 -7.55
CA GLY A 61 7.07 -16.23 -8.10
C GLY A 61 6.21 -15.56 -9.16
N THR A 62 5.36 -16.34 -9.78
CA THR A 62 4.22 -15.86 -10.56
C THR A 62 3.08 -15.43 -9.62
N PRO A 63 2.12 -14.61 -10.09
CA PRO A 63 0.93 -14.28 -9.30
C PRO A 63 0.22 -15.51 -8.71
N ASP A 64 0.03 -16.55 -9.51
CA ASP A 64 -0.64 -17.79 -9.06
C ASP A 64 0.16 -18.55 -8.00
N GLU A 65 1.49 -18.59 -8.11
CA GLU A 65 2.35 -19.23 -7.12
C GLU A 65 2.31 -18.50 -5.79
N VAL A 66 2.39 -17.16 -5.80
CA VAL A 66 2.35 -16.36 -4.59
C VAL A 66 0.98 -16.47 -3.89
N VAL A 67 -0.11 -16.38 -4.65
CA VAL A 67 -1.46 -16.54 -4.13
C VAL A 67 -1.68 -17.92 -3.49
N ARG A 68 -1.05 -18.98 -4.01
CA ARG A 68 -1.12 -20.34 -3.42
C ARG A 68 -0.19 -20.53 -2.22
N ARG A 69 0.93 -19.80 -2.18
CA ARG A 69 1.94 -19.89 -1.13
C ARG A 69 1.47 -19.30 0.19
N PHE A 70 0.77 -18.16 0.15
CA PHE A 70 0.32 -17.43 1.31
C PHE A 70 -1.17 -17.67 1.58
N ASP A 71 -1.56 -17.70 2.87
CA ASP A 71 -2.97 -17.84 3.25
C ASP A 71 -3.79 -16.63 2.79
N PHE A 72 -3.20 -15.43 2.79
CA PHE A 72 -3.82 -14.18 2.35
C PHE A 72 -2.84 -13.35 1.52
N VAL A 73 -3.30 -12.80 0.41
CA VAL A 73 -2.54 -11.85 -0.40
C VAL A 73 -3.43 -10.67 -0.73
N PHE A 74 -3.10 -9.54 -0.14
CA PHE A 74 -3.78 -8.26 -0.29
C PHE A 74 -2.89 -7.31 -1.09
N SER A 75 -3.15 -7.19 -2.38
CA SER A 75 -2.52 -6.19 -3.25
C SER A 75 -3.37 -4.92 -3.30
N GLU A 76 -2.76 -3.81 -3.72
CA GLU A 76 -3.40 -2.50 -3.76
C GLU A 76 -4.10 -2.14 -2.44
N ASN A 77 -3.39 -2.31 -1.30
CA ASN A 77 -3.90 -2.08 0.06
C ASN A 77 -5.06 -3.00 0.49
N GLY A 78 -5.31 -4.09 -0.24
CA GLY A 78 -6.43 -5.00 0.00
C GLY A 78 -7.63 -4.78 -0.91
N LEU A 79 -7.53 -3.85 -1.87
CA LEU A 79 -8.56 -3.67 -2.90
C LEU A 79 -8.68 -4.89 -3.81
N VAL A 80 -7.57 -5.60 -4.01
CA VAL A 80 -7.56 -6.92 -4.63
C VAL A 80 -7.15 -7.93 -3.58
N ALA A 81 -8.06 -8.81 -3.23
CA ALA A 81 -7.89 -9.79 -2.16
C ALA A 81 -7.92 -11.22 -2.71
N HIS A 82 -6.94 -12.01 -2.27
CA HIS A 82 -6.88 -13.45 -2.48
C HIS A 82 -6.80 -14.16 -1.13
N LYS A 83 -7.55 -15.24 -0.97
CA LYS A 83 -7.58 -16.06 0.25
C LYS A 83 -7.36 -17.53 -0.11
N ARG A 84 -6.41 -18.18 0.56
CA ARG A 84 -6.14 -19.63 0.43
C ARG A 84 -6.07 -20.11 -1.02
N GLY A 85 -5.28 -19.41 -1.83
CA GLY A 85 -5.05 -19.77 -3.23
C GLY A 85 -6.16 -19.36 -4.21
N ARG A 86 -7.17 -18.58 -3.80
CA ARG A 86 -8.30 -18.19 -4.63
C ARG A 86 -8.52 -16.70 -4.64
N PHE A 87 -8.92 -16.15 -5.78
CA PHE A 87 -9.46 -14.80 -5.85
C PHE A 87 -10.69 -14.68 -4.93
N PHE A 88 -10.72 -13.61 -4.15
CA PHE A 88 -11.82 -13.35 -3.19
C PHE A 88 -12.63 -12.13 -3.57
N SER A 89 -12.00 -10.97 -3.75
CA SER A 89 -12.69 -9.73 -4.12
C SER A 89 -11.78 -8.75 -4.85
N LYS A 90 -12.40 -7.84 -5.61
CA LYS A 90 -11.77 -6.69 -6.20
C LYS A 90 -12.71 -5.49 -6.08
N GLU A 91 -12.17 -4.40 -5.52
CA GLU A 91 -12.83 -3.09 -5.49
C GLU A 91 -12.18 -2.16 -6.51
N SER A 92 -12.96 -1.20 -7.02
CA SER A 92 -12.43 -0.14 -7.86
C SER A 92 -13.01 1.20 -7.47
N ILE A 93 -12.18 2.26 -7.62
CA ILE A 93 -12.61 3.63 -7.33
C ILE A 93 -13.80 4.06 -8.21
N ALA A 94 -13.84 3.59 -9.47
CA ALA A 94 -14.96 3.86 -10.37
C ALA A 94 -16.27 3.27 -9.85
N ASN A 95 -16.23 2.02 -9.38
CA ASN A 95 -17.42 1.37 -8.82
C ASN A 95 -17.85 2.00 -7.49
N HIS A 96 -16.90 2.45 -6.69
CA HIS A 96 -17.16 3.05 -5.38
C HIS A 96 -17.73 4.47 -5.47
N LEU A 97 -17.15 5.32 -6.30
CA LEU A 97 -17.54 6.74 -6.43
C LEU A 97 -18.60 6.98 -7.49
N GLY A 98 -18.68 6.11 -8.50
CA GLY A 98 -19.41 6.34 -9.74
C GLY A 98 -18.63 7.25 -10.71
N GLU A 99 -18.93 7.08 -12.00
CA GLU A 99 -18.21 7.77 -13.09
C GLU A 99 -18.33 9.30 -13.02
N ASP A 100 -19.51 9.82 -12.69
CA ASP A 100 -19.75 11.27 -12.59
C ASP A 100 -18.82 11.92 -11.55
N LYS A 101 -18.65 11.29 -10.40
CA LYS A 101 -17.75 11.80 -9.34
C LYS A 101 -16.29 11.69 -9.74
N CYS A 102 -15.89 10.61 -10.39
CA CYS A 102 -14.55 10.45 -10.93
C CYS A 102 -14.23 11.56 -11.94
N GLN A 103 -15.14 11.85 -12.85
CA GLN A 103 -14.97 12.91 -13.85
C GLN A 103 -14.93 14.32 -13.18
N GLU A 104 -15.76 14.57 -12.18
CA GLU A 104 -15.72 15.84 -11.44
C GLU A 104 -14.35 16.09 -10.82
N VAL A 105 -13.78 15.06 -10.17
CA VAL A 105 -12.45 15.13 -9.56
C VAL A 105 -11.36 15.33 -10.62
N ILE A 106 -11.39 14.56 -11.69
CA ILE A 106 -10.42 14.64 -12.79
C ILE A 106 -10.47 16.04 -13.45
N ASN A 107 -11.66 16.53 -13.75
CA ASN A 107 -11.83 17.85 -14.38
C ASN A 107 -11.28 18.98 -13.50
N PHE A 108 -11.52 18.91 -12.18
CA PHE A 108 -10.93 19.87 -11.25
C PHE A 108 -9.40 19.79 -11.27
N CYS A 109 -8.82 18.58 -11.24
CA CYS A 109 -7.39 18.41 -11.28
C CYS A 109 -6.76 18.97 -12.57
N LEU A 110 -7.35 18.67 -13.73
CA LEU A 110 -6.88 19.17 -15.01
C LEU A 110 -6.95 20.69 -15.08
N LYS A 111 -8.06 21.29 -14.62
CA LYS A 111 -8.21 22.75 -14.55
C LYS A 111 -7.13 23.37 -13.66
N TYR A 112 -6.96 22.87 -12.44
CA TYR A 112 -5.95 23.38 -11.51
C TYR A 112 -4.54 23.29 -12.11
N MET A 113 -4.17 22.14 -12.67
CA MET A 113 -2.85 21.95 -13.29
C MET A 113 -2.63 22.81 -14.54
N SER A 114 -3.69 23.18 -15.27
CA SER A 114 -3.57 24.05 -16.44
C SER A 114 -3.11 25.48 -16.05
N GLU A 115 -3.45 25.92 -14.86
CA GLU A 115 -3.12 27.25 -14.33
C GLU A 115 -1.70 27.31 -13.70
N LEU A 116 -1.08 26.15 -13.41
CA LEU A 116 0.28 26.11 -12.86
C LEU A 116 1.31 26.47 -13.93
N THR A 117 2.25 27.33 -13.60
CA THR A 117 3.47 27.57 -14.39
C THR A 117 4.61 26.76 -13.79
N LEU A 118 5.15 25.82 -14.57
CA LEU A 118 6.24 24.92 -14.19
C LEU A 118 7.35 24.98 -15.23
N PRO A 119 8.61 24.66 -14.89
CA PRO A 119 9.71 24.61 -15.87
C PRO A 119 9.38 23.74 -17.07
N VAL A 120 8.75 22.61 -16.81
CA VAL A 120 8.29 21.68 -17.85
C VAL A 120 6.94 21.06 -17.47
N LYS A 121 6.18 20.70 -18.48
CA LYS A 121 5.00 19.85 -18.37
C LYS A 121 5.10 18.72 -19.38
N ARG A 122 4.98 17.46 -18.93
CA ARG A 122 5.07 16.25 -19.78
C ARG A 122 3.78 15.46 -19.64
N GLY A 123 3.49 14.52 -20.49
CA GLY A 123 2.33 13.62 -20.33
C GLY A 123 2.52 12.70 -19.13
N THR A 124 1.70 11.94 -18.83
CA THR A 124 0.48 11.65 -18.17
C THR A 124 0.28 12.53 -16.91
N PHE A 125 -0.67 13.40 -16.93
CA PHE A 125 -0.98 14.28 -15.78
C PHE A 125 -1.95 13.65 -14.80
N VAL A 126 -2.87 12.84 -15.29
CA VAL A 126 -3.84 12.06 -14.51
C VAL A 126 -3.73 10.61 -14.95
N GLU A 127 -3.39 9.72 -14.03
CA GLU A 127 -3.36 8.28 -14.24
C GLU A 127 -4.45 7.63 -13.40
N PHE A 128 -5.46 7.10 -14.07
CA PHE A 128 -6.55 6.38 -13.42
C PHE A 128 -6.13 4.94 -13.14
N ARG A 129 -6.21 4.54 -11.88
CA ARG A 129 -5.88 3.18 -11.42
C ARG A 129 -7.10 2.56 -10.76
N ASP A 130 -7.10 1.25 -10.55
CA ASP A 130 -8.21 0.56 -9.90
C ASP A 130 -8.55 1.17 -8.52
N GLY A 131 -7.56 1.45 -7.70
CA GLY A 131 -7.75 1.91 -6.32
C GLY A 131 -7.61 3.41 -6.09
N LEU A 132 -7.11 4.17 -7.05
CA LEU A 132 -6.82 5.60 -6.87
C LEU A 132 -6.72 6.36 -8.19
N ILE A 133 -6.80 7.68 -8.11
CA ILE A 133 -6.46 8.59 -9.20
C ILE A 133 -5.12 9.26 -8.83
N ASN A 134 -4.07 8.96 -9.60
CA ASN A 134 -2.76 9.60 -9.40
C ASN A 134 -2.66 10.86 -10.26
N VAL A 135 -2.38 11.99 -9.63
CA VAL A 135 -2.29 13.31 -10.27
C VAL A 135 -0.87 13.84 -10.16
N CYS A 136 -0.29 14.23 -11.30
CA CYS A 136 1.12 14.63 -11.39
C CYS A 136 1.27 15.96 -12.13
N PRO A 137 1.53 17.08 -11.44
CA PRO A 137 1.61 18.41 -12.08
C PRO A 137 2.68 18.53 -13.17
N VAL A 138 3.85 17.93 -12.97
CA VAL A 138 4.94 17.92 -13.97
C VAL A 138 4.73 16.88 -15.08
N GLY A 139 3.85 15.88 -14.82
CA GLY A 139 3.59 14.74 -15.71
C GLY A 139 4.55 13.56 -15.46
N ARG A 140 3.98 12.35 -15.47
CA ARG A 140 4.72 11.10 -15.14
C ARG A 140 5.77 10.73 -16.19
N SER A 141 5.64 11.23 -17.43
CA SER A 141 6.61 11.01 -18.51
C SER A 141 7.84 11.93 -18.43
N CYS A 142 7.98 12.72 -17.36
CA CYS A 142 9.18 13.53 -17.15
C CYS A 142 10.43 12.66 -16.93
N THR A 143 11.59 13.15 -17.36
CA THR A 143 12.88 12.49 -17.13
C THR A 143 13.23 12.49 -15.63
N LEU A 144 14.21 11.67 -15.23
CA LEU A 144 14.69 11.65 -13.85
C LEU A 144 15.23 13.01 -13.39
N GLU A 145 15.91 13.74 -14.28
CA GLU A 145 16.43 15.09 -14.04
C GLU A 145 15.26 16.07 -13.80
N GLN A 146 14.29 16.11 -14.70
CA GLN A 146 13.09 16.94 -14.57
C GLN A 146 12.27 16.63 -13.29
N ARG A 147 12.25 15.35 -12.90
CA ARG A 147 11.61 14.92 -11.64
C ARG A 147 12.32 15.50 -10.42
N ARG A 148 13.65 15.48 -10.41
CA ARG A 148 14.47 16.03 -9.31
C ARG A 148 14.29 17.54 -9.24
N GLU A 149 14.39 18.23 -10.38
CA GLU A 149 14.16 19.67 -10.48
C GLU A 149 12.76 20.06 -9.94
N PHE A 150 11.72 19.37 -10.38
CA PHE A 150 10.37 19.61 -9.85
C PHE A 150 10.30 19.38 -8.34
N ALA A 151 10.91 18.31 -7.82
CA ALA A 151 10.89 18.02 -6.39
C ALA A 151 11.59 19.11 -5.55
N GLU A 152 12.66 19.70 -6.07
CA GLU A 152 13.36 20.83 -5.41
C GLU A 152 12.51 22.11 -5.41
N ILE A 153 11.81 22.38 -6.51
CA ILE A 153 10.89 23.52 -6.61
C ILE A 153 9.69 23.31 -5.69
N ASP A 154 9.10 22.13 -5.72
CA ASP A 154 7.96 21.78 -4.87
C ASP A 154 8.29 21.86 -3.36
N ALA A 155 9.49 21.45 -2.97
CA ALA A 155 9.96 21.57 -1.59
C ALA A 155 10.07 23.04 -1.12
N LYS A 156 10.35 23.99 -2.02
CA LYS A 156 10.46 25.41 -1.73
C LYS A 156 9.11 26.12 -1.82
N GLU A 157 8.33 25.81 -2.83
CA GLU A 157 7.10 26.55 -3.18
C GLU A 157 5.82 25.88 -2.66
N GLY A 158 5.87 24.62 -2.26
CA GLY A 158 4.72 23.85 -1.76
C GLY A 158 3.64 23.62 -2.81
N ILE A 159 4.02 23.38 -4.06
CA ILE A 159 3.07 23.26 -5.19
C ILE A 159 2.05 22.16 -4.92
N ARG A 160 2.52 20.96 -4.54
CA ARG A 160 1.62 19.82 -4.23
C ARG A 160 0.84 20.03 -2.95
N ALA A 161 1.42 20.69 -1.95
CA ALA A 161 0.73 21.03 -0.71
C ALA A 161 -0.45 21.96 -0.98
N LYS A 162 -0.24 23.04 -1.73
CA LYS A 162 -1.29 23.99 -2.15
C LYS A 162 -2.36 23.29 -3.01
N PHE A 163 -1.97 22.41 -3.90
CA PHE A 163 -2.91 21.66 -4.73
C PHE A 163 -3.76 20.71 -3.87
N ARG A 164 -3.14 19.99 -2.93
CA ARG A 164 -3.86 19.15 -1.96
C ARG A 164 -4.86 19.96 -1.14
N GLU A 165 -4.48 21.12 -0.65
CA GLU A 165 -5.39 22.03 0.07
C GLU A 165 -6.58 22.47 -0.80
N ALA A 166 -6.32 22.79 -2.08
CA ALA A 166 -7.37 23.13 -3.03
C ALA A 166 -8.34 21.97 -3.27
N LEU A 167 -7.83 20.73 -3.35
CA LEU A 167 -8.64 19.51 -3.44
C LEU A 167 -9.50 19.32 -2.19
N MET A 168 -8.91 19.43 -0.99
CA MET A 168 -9.64 19.33 0.28
C MET A 168 -10.74 20.40 0.39
N LYS A 169 -10.46 21.62 -0.04
CA LYS A 169 -11.43 22.73 -0.04
C LYS A 169 -12.54 22.52 -1.08
N ARG A 170 -12.23 21.94 -2.24
CA ARG A 170 -13.23 21.72 -3.31
C ARG A 170 -14.13 20.53 -3.02
N PHE A 171 -13.61 19.54 -2.33
CA PHE A 171 -14.29 18.27 -2.04
C PHE A 171 -14.38 17.99 -0.53
N PRO A 172 -14.93 18.92 0.27
CA PRO A 172 -15.17 18.65 1.68
C PRO A 172 -16.21 17.53 1.78
N ASP A 173 -16.13 16.70 2.78
CA ASP A 173 -17.09 15.62 3.06
C ASP A 173 -17.36 14.66 1.89
N SER A 174 -16.43 14.60 0.92
CA SER A 174 -16.55 13.75 -0.27
C SER A 174 -16.26 12.28 -0.03
N GLY A 175 -15.79 11.92 1.17
CA GLY A 175 -15.27 10.60 1.45
C GLY A 175 -13.94 10.30 0.74
N LEU A 176 -13.22 11.33 0.24
CA LEU A 176 -11.93 11.20 -0.43
C LEU A 176 -10.78 11.60 0.49
N SER A 177 -9.68 10.88 0.35
CA SER A 177 -8.37 11.21 0.91
C SER A 177 -7.44 11.72 -0.19
N PHE A 178 -6.59 12.66 0.17
CA PHE A 178 -5.63 13.31 -0.73
C PHE A 178 -4.24 13.22 -0.10
N ALA A 179 -3.39 12.33 -0.61
CA ALA A 179 -2.04 12.11 -0.09
C ALA A 179 -0.97 12.59 -1.06
N ILE A 180 0.07 13.26 -0.56
CA ILE A 180 1.23 13.58 -1.37
C ILE A 180 2.03 12.30 -1.58
N GLY A 181 2.07 11.82 -2.83
CA GLY A 181 2.69 10.55 -3.23
C GLY A 181 4.07 10.73 -3.87
N GLY A 182 5.07 10.01 -3.37
CA GLY A 182 6.40 10.01 -3.93
C GLY A 182 7.00 11.41 -4.14
N GLN A 183 7.74 11.62 -5.24
CA GLN A 183 8.44 12.89 -5.50
C GLN A 183 7.62 13.93 -6.29
N ILE A 184 6.59 13.50 -7.03
CA ILE A 184 5.98 14.35 -8.08
C ILE A 184 4.45 14.31 -8.13
N SER A 185 3.77 13.47 -7.34
CA SER A 185 2.34 13.23 -7.49
C SER A 185 1.53 13.44 -6.22
N ILE A 186 0.23 13.49 -6.39
CA ILE A 186 -0.79 13.39 -5.36
C ILE A 186 -1.64 12.17 -5.69
N ASP A 187 -1.93 11.36 -4.70
CA ASP A 187 -2.83 10.22 -4.79
C ASP A 187 -4.19 10.58 -4.19
N ILE A 188 -5.26 10.34 -4.94
CA ILE A 188 -6.65 10.59 -4.57
C ILE A 188 -7.36 9.24 -4.49
N PHE A 189 -7.87 8.90 -3.32
CA PHE A 189 -8.52 7.61 -3.07
C PHE A 189 -9.62 7.76 -2.02
N PRO A 190 -10.59 6.84 -1.94
CA PRO A 190 -11.61 6.85 -0.90
C PRO A 190 -11.00 6.76 0.50
N ALA A 191 -11.56 7.50 1.45
CA ALA A 191 -11.14 7.44 2.84
C ALA A 191 -11.23 6.00 3.38
N GLY A 192 -10.20 5.56 4.08
CA GLY A 192 -10.09 4.18 4.57
C GLY A 192 -9.58 3.16 3.54
N TRP A 193 -9.23 3.60 2.31
CA TRP A 193 -8.57 2.74 1.31
C TRP A 193 -7.04 2.76 1.43
N ASP A 194 -6.56 2.92 2.66
CA ASP A 194 -5.19 2.64 3.07
C ASP A 194 -5.02 1.14 3.40
N LYS A 195 -3.88 0.73 3.92
CA LYS A 195 -3.62 -0.69 4.23
C LYS A 195 -4.62 -1.33 5.19
N ARG A 196 -5.35 -0.54 6.02
CA ARG A 196 -6.42 -1.06 6.88
C ARG A 196 -7.57 -1.70 6.09
N PHE A 197 -7.71 -1.34 4.81
CA PHE A 197 -8.77 -1.91 3.98
C PHE A 197 -8.70 -3.45 3.93
N CYS A 198 -7.52 -4.05 4.03
CA CYS A 198 -7.36 -5.50 4.06
C CYS A 198 -8.05 -6.15 5.26
N LEU A 199 -8.18 -5.45 6.41
CA LEU A 199 -8.76 -6.01 7.63
C LEU A 199 -10.23 -6.40 7.46
N ARG A 200 -11.00 -5.69 6.62
CA ARG A 200 -12.39 -6.05 6.32
C ARG A 200 -12.53 -7.48 5.77
N HIS A 201 -11.49 -7.97 5.10
CA HIS A 201 -11.46 -9.32 4.56
C HIS A 201 -11.11 -10.38 5.61
N LEU A 202 -10.71 -9.97 6.80
CA LEU A 202 -10.28 -10.84 7.90
C LEU A 202 -11.31 -10.94 9.03
N GLU A 203 -12.35 -10.09 9.02
CA GLU A 203 -13.35 -9.99 10.11
C GLU A 203 -14.03 -11.33 10.43
N ASP A 204 -14.35 -12.13 9.40
CA ASP A 204 -15.04 -13.41 9.57
C ASP A 204 -14.09 -14.63 9.63
N GLU A 205 -12.76 -14.42 9.65
CA GLU A 205 -11.78 -15.52 9.64
C GLU A 205 -11.50 -16.10 11.03
N GLY A 206 -11.96 -15.44 12.09
CA GLY A 206 -11.86 -15.94 13.47
C GLY A 206 -10.48 -15.76 14.11
N PHE A 207 -9.63 -14.90 13.57
CA PHE A 207 -8.34 -14.57 14.19
C PHE A 207 -8.54 -13.86 15.53
N LYS A 208 -7.82 -14.34 16.56
CA LYS A 208 -7.73 -13.69 17.86
C LYS A 208 -6.60 -12.68 17.95
N GLU A 209 -5.54 -12.93 17.18
CA GLU A 209 -4.38 -12.05 17.07
C GLU A 209 -3.99 -11.86 15.61
N ILE A 210 -3.85 -10.59 15.20
CA ILE A 210 -3.32 -10.19 13.91
C ILE A 210 -2.06 -9.37 14.18
N HIS A 211 -0.90 -10.00 13.99
CA HIS A 211 0.40 -9.34 14.09
C HIS A 211 0.76 -8.71 12.76
N PHE A 212 0.84 -7.39 12.71
CA PHE A 212 1.24 -6.66 11.51
C PHE A 212 2.69 -6.20 11.60
N PHE A 213 3.48 -6.48 10.56
CA PHE A 213 4.87 -6.05 10.43
C PHE A 213 5.02 -5.08 9.27
N GLY A 214 5.64 -3.92 9.52
CA GLY A 214 5.87 -2.89 8.52
C GLY A 214 7.11 -2.04 8.83
N ASP A 215 7.74 -1.47 7.79
CA ASP A 215 8.93 -0.62 7.93
C ASP A 215 8.61 0.88 8.04
N ARG A 216 7.45 1.30 7.53
CA ARG A 216 7.02 2.70 7.48
C ARG A 216 5.88 3.00 8.43
N THR A 217 6.10 2.69 9.70
CA THR A 217 5.11 2.75 10.79
C THR A 217 5.05 4.09 11.54
N ALA A 218 5.91 5.05 11.20
CA ALA A 218 5.81 6.42 11.71
C ALA A 218 4.64 7.18 11.07
N GLU A 219 4.13 8.20 11.76
CA GLU A 219 3.04 9.05 11.25
C GLU A 219 3.35 9.59 9.84
N GLY A 220 2.40 9.39 8.91
CA GLY A 220 2.57 9.70 7.49
C GLY A 220 3.27 8.60 6.66
N GLY A 221 3.71 7.52 7.27
CA GLY A 221 4.14 6.30 6.57
C GLY A 221 2.94 5.49 6.10
N ASN A 222 3.10 4.71 5.05
CA ASN A 222 2.00 3.93 4.47
C ASN A 222 1.59 2.70 5.30
N ASP A 223 2.34 2.38 6.36
CA ASP A 223 2.05 1.31 7.31
C ASP A 223 1.42 1.82 8.60
N TYR A 224 1.49 3.15 8.84
CA TYR A 224 1.10 3.76 10.11
C TYR A 224 -0.32 3.40 10.54
N GLU A 225 -1.27 3.54 9.63
CA GLU A 225 -2.69 3.30 9.93
C GLU A 225 -2.96 1.84 10.30
N LEU A 226 -2.34 0.89 9.61
CA LEU A 226 -2.50 -0.53 9.91
C LEU A 226 -1.71 -0.94 11.16
N TYR A 227 -0.52 -0.35 11.36
CA TYR A 227 0.31 -0.55 12.55
C TYR A 227 -0.38 -0.07 13.84
N SER A 228 -1.10 1.05 13.78
CA SER A 228 -1.78 1.68 14.93
C SER A 228 -3.25 1.29 15.08
N ASP A 229 -3.79 0.44 14.20
CA ASP A 229 -5.19 -0.03 14.27
C ASP A 229 -5.40 -0.95 15.47
N GLU A 230 -6.48 -0.74 16.21
CA GLU A 230 -6.83 -1.53 17.42
C GLU A 230 -7.03 -3.03 17.16
N ARG A 231 -7.30 -3.42 15.92
CA ARG A 231 -7.47 -4.82 15.50
C ARG A 231 -6.15 -5.53 15.24
N THR A 232 -5.02 -4.82 15.29
CA THR A 232 -3.69 -5.37 15.02
C THR A 232 -2.74 -5.20 16.18
N ILE A 233 -1.76 -6.10 16.27
CA ILE A 233 -0.59 -5.95 17.13
C ILE A 233 0.54 -5.51 16.19
N GLY A 234 0.81 -4.19 16.17
CA GLY A 234 1.76 -3.59 15.24
C GLY A 234 3.22 -3.80 15.66
N HIS A 235 4.05 -4.21 14.70
CA HIS A 235 5.50 -4.38 14.85
C HIS A 235 6.23 -3.52 13.82
N SER A 236 7.05 -2.60 14.30
CA SER A 236 7.92 -1.81 13.44
C SER A 236 9.22 -2.55 13.21
N VAL A 237 9.62 -2.65 11.94
CA VAL A 237 10.85 -3.32 11.53
C VAL A 237 11.73 -2.38 10.71
N THR A 238 13.02 -2.66 10.64
CA THR A 238 14.01 -1.85 9.93
C THR A 238 14.60 -2.55 8.72
N SER A 239 14.43 -3.85 8.63
CA SER A 239 14.92 -4.69 7.52
C SER A 239 14.26 -6.07 7.54
N PRO A 240 14.40 -6.86 6.46
CA PRO A 240 13.96 -8.26 6.45
C PRO A 240 14.59 -9.13 7.55
N GLU A 241 15.86 -8.87 7.89
CA GLU A 241 16.58 -9.57 8.96
C GLU A 241 15.99 -9.23 10.34
N ASP A 242 15.64 -7.97 10.57
CA ASP A 242 14.96 -7.54 11.78
C ASP A 242 13.57 -8.18 11.90
N THR A 243 12.86 -8.30 10.78
CA THR A 243 11.57 -9.03 10.72
C THR A 243 11.74 -10.47 11.21
N VAL A 244 12.74 -11.19 10.69
CA VAL A 244 13.01 -12.58 11.13
C VAL A 244 13.37 -12.64 12.61
N ALA A 245 14.21 -11.74 13.11
CA ALA A 245 14.61 -11.72 14.51
C ALA A 245 13.41 -11.47 15.46
N GLN A 246 12.48 -10.57 15.06
CA GLN A 246 11.26 -10.33 15.82
C GLN A 246 10.32 -11.54 15.79
N LEU A 247 10.13 -12.16 14.61
CA LEU A 247 9.31 -13.38 14.45
C LEU A 247 9.80 -14.55 15.32
N GLN A 248 11.11 -14.78 15.36
CA GLN A 248 11.70 -15.79 16.21
C GLN A 248 11.37 -15.59 17.68
N LYS A 249 11.44 -14.33 18.14
CA LYS A 249 11.14 -13.96 19.52
C LYS A 249 9.65 -14.05 19.85
N ILE A 250 8.77 -13.62 18.94
CA ILE A 250 7.31 -13.54 19.18
C ILE A 250 6.70 -14.95 19.15
N PHE A 251 7.12 -15.78 18.21
CA PHE A 251 6.51 -17.09 17.98
C PHE A 251 7.35 -18.29 18.50
N ASP A 252 8.49 -18.04 19.16
CA ASP A 252 9.45 -19.06 19.67
C ASP A 252 9.88 -20.06 18.56
N LEU A 253 10.43 -19.55 17.44
CA LEU A 253 10.79 -20.31 16.23
C LEU A 253 12.29 -20.62 16.12
#